data_860a139fbdb7c1b58642bb4edaae3ad4
#
_entry.id   860a139fbdb7c1b58642bb4edaae3ad4
#
_cell.length_a   1.000
_cell.length_b   1.000
_cell.length_c   1.000
_cell.angle_alpha   90.00
_cell.angle_beta   90.00
_cell.angle_gamma   90.00
#
_symmetry.space_group_name_H-M   'P 1'
#
loop_
_entity.id
_entity.type
_entity.pdbx_description
1 polymer ?
#
loop_
_entity_poly.entity_id
_entity_poly.type
_entity_poly.pdbx_seq_one_letter_code
_entity_poly.pdbx_strand_id
1 'polypeptide(L)'
;MKPIVRTIVLISILVVATNLRAQTPQKVNPPDDRYKVDILEVVAHPDDEAFFTPYLAREIYDNHKRVAVIFSTHGGSGVNRFTRERGPAMANEREIEARQACAKLGIQNVWFLDGKDTASQDVLISLSNWGHGANLEKLVGLIRLTRPEVILTHYPGVFIGENHGDHQATGVLAVEAFDLAADPTVFPSQLAGDMSHYESYLSNLKTWQPKKIYFGSDANDGKQFKGSGPAYSVREVSPSRKKPYWLLAMDSAMAHRTQFPDEIDRLSKMSDAELEKIMNNPDSSWWPEPMTLIFGKSYYPTKPTDDVFANLEGAHAECTPSGRVENPSGTPHVTLGGPWGFYGFFRKEHCLQNLRVADPPEIGVKSGTALNVPLTIYHDEKKTQEIEIKVEAPAGWKIVSGSGKFLLPAEANTNLRVEIETPTLSQDELKKATRQPVKVRVQGDGMAEQELRIDVLLRPNGIPE
;
A
#
# COMPACT_ATOMS: atom_id res chain seq x y z
N MET A 1 53.17 51.58 -39.21
CA MET A 1 52.76 50.46 -38.29
C MET A 1 51.26 50.59 -37.89
N LYS A 2 50.32 50.81 -38.81
CA LYS A 2 48.89 50.97 -38.46
C LYS A 2 47.88 50.11 -39.24
N PRO A 3 48.20 49.26 -40.21
CA PRO A 3 47.17 48.38 -40.82
C PRO A 3 47.06 47.00 -40.26
N ILE A 4 48.04 46.43 -39.53
CA ILE A 4 48.02 45.02 -39.06
C ILE A 4 47.09 44.82 -37.87
N VAL A 5 46.93 45.82 -36.97
CA VAL A 5 46.11 45.73 -35.79
C VAL A 5 44.59 45.70 -36.12
N ARG A 6 44.17 46.40 -37.20
CA ARG A 6 42.74 46.42 -37.63
C ARG A 6 42.29 45.07 -38.24
N THR A 7 43.17 44.35 -38.87
CA THR A 7 42.84 43.09 -39.53
C THR A 7 42.70 41.98 -38.51
N ILE A 8 43.53 41.96 -37.45
CA ILE A 8 43.46 40.98 -36.37
C ILE A 8 42.20 41.14 -35.53
N VAL A 9 41.73 42.37 -35.26
CA VAL A 9 40.48 42.63 -34.51
C VAL A 9 39.24 42.19 -35.31
N LEU A 10 39.24 42.38 -36.64
CA LEU A 10 38.13 41.91 -37.49
C LEU A 10 38.05 40.39 -37.59
N ILE A 11 39.17 39.68 -37.61
CA ILE A 11 39.21 38.20 -37.62
C ILE A 11 38.77 37.65 -36.26
N SER A 12 39.15 38.29 -35.16
CA SER A 12 38.71 37.85 -33.81
C SER A 12 37.20 38.05 -33.58
N ILE A 13 36.60 39.09 -34.14
CA ILE A 13 35.14 39.32 -34.07
C ILE A 13 34.38 38.34 -34.97
N LEU A 14 34.93 37.94 -36.12
CA LEU A 14 34.33 36.97 -37.02
C LEU A 14 34.35 35.55 -36.44
N VAL A 15 35.40 35.17 -35.68
CA VAL A 15 35.50 33.87 -35.03
C VAL A 15 34.58 33.76 -33.83
N VAL A 16 34.30 34.84 -33.11
CA VAL A 16 33.33 34.86 -32.01
C VAL A 16 31.88 34.82 -32.52
N ALA A 17 31.58 35.44 -33.67
CA ALA A 17 30.25 35.43 -34.24
C ALA A 17 29.83 34.08 -34.85
N THR A 18 30.77 33.20 -35.21
CA THR A 18 30.44 31.89 -35.78
C THR A 18 30.16 30.80 -34.74
N ASN A 19 30.42 31.06 -33.46
CA ASN A 19 30.13 30.11 -32.39
C ASN A 19 28.75 30.31 -31.70
N LEU A 20 28.02 31.35 -32.06
CA LEU A 20 26.61 31.52 -31.72
C LEU A 20 25.72 30.76 -32.70
N ARG A 21 25.95 29.46 -32.88
CA ARG A 21 24.91 28.62 -33.45
C ARG A 21 23.79 28.61 -32.44
N ALA A 22 22.65 29.18 -32.79
CA ALA A 22 21.41 28.95 -32.09
C ALA A 22 21.29 27.43 -31.93
N GLN A 23 21.37 26.95 -30.69
CA GLN A 23 21.07 25.58 -30.41
C GLN A 23 19.67 25.33 -30.95
N THR A 24 19.55 24.47 -31.93
CA THR A 24 18.24 23.98 -32.39
C THR A 24 17.52 23.47 -31.16
N PRO A 25 16.28 23.91 -30.89
CA PRO A 25 15.55 23.41 -29.75
C PRO A 25 15.60 21.89 -29.75
N GLN A 26 16.12 21.30 -28.69
CA GLN A 26 16.15 19.87 -28.60
C GLN A 26 14.70 19.36 -28.62
N LYS A 27 14.38 18.52 -29.58
CA LYS A 27 13.05 17.90 -29.64
C LYS A 27 12.87 17.08 -28.38
N VAL A 28 11.99 17.52 -27.49
CA VAL A 28 11.65 16.77 -26.29
C VAL A 28 10.95 15.51 -26.76
N ASN A 29 11.57 14.37 -26.52
CA ASN A 29 10.99 13.10 -26.87
C ASN A 29 9.81 12.78 -25.93
N PRO A 30 8.76 12.12 -26.43
CA PRO A 30 7.71 11.58 -25.56
C PRO A 30 8.31 10.60 -24.54
N PRO A 31 7.55 10.21 -23.48
CA PRO A 31 8.02 9.25 -22.50
C PRO A 31 8.62 8.01 -23.16
N ASP A 32 9.80 7.61 -22.70
CA ASP A 32 10.58 6.54 -23.30
C ASP A 32 9.85 5.20 -23.15
N ASP A 33 9.60 4.50 -24.26
CA ASP A 33 8.90 3.22 -24.28
C ASP A 33 9.66 2.07 -23.58
N ARG A 34 10.95 2.28 -23.26
CA ARG A 34 11.70 1.35 -22.42
C ARG A 34 11.10 1.21 -21.01
N TYR A 35 10.44 2.26 -20.52
CA TYR A 35 9.77 2.25 -19.21
C TYR A 35 8.33 1.75 -19.26
N LYS A 36 7.71 1.65 -20.47
CA LYS A 36 6.33 1.17 -20.55
C LYS A 36 6.21 -0.26 -20.07
N VAL A 37 5.20 -0.55 -19.22
CA VAL A 37 4.88 -1.87 -18.69
C VAL A 37 3.39 -2.20 -18.83
N ASP A 38 3.05 -3.47 -18.69
CA ASP A 38 1.67 -3.94 -18.63
C ASP A 38 1.17 -3.96 -17.18
N ILE A 39 2.04 -4.33 -16.25
CA ILE A 39 1.76 -4.43 -14.82
C ILE A 39 2.72 -3.52 -14.05
N LEU A 40 2.16 -2.71 -13.16
CA LEU A 40 2.91 -2.00 -12.14
C LEU A 40 2.55 -2.59 -10.77
N GLU A 41 3.53 -3.17 -10.10
CA GLU A 41 3.41 -3.62 -8.74
C GLU A 41 3.89 -2.52 -7.79
N VAL A 42 3.07 -2.18 -6.79
CA VAL A 42 3.39 -1.17 -5.78
C VAL A 42 3.25 -1.80 -4.40
N VAL A 43 4.38 -2.01 -3.71
CA VAL A 43 4.45 -2.69 -2.41
C VAL A 43 5.19 -1.85 -1.39
N ALA A 44 5.09 -2.21 -0.11
CA ALA A 44 5.61 -1.38 0.97
C ALA A 44 7.11 -1.55 1.18
N HIS A 45 7.58 -2.78 1.37
CA HIS A 45 8.97 -3.07 1.74
C HIS A 45 9.62 -4.02 0.75
N PRO A 46 10.96 -4.02 0.65
CA PRO A 46 11.71 -5.08 -0.01
C PRO A 46 11.43 -6.44 0.64
N ASP A 47 10.84 -7.35 -0.08
CA ASP A 47 10.32 -8.70 0.17
C ASP A 47 8.80 -8.85 -0.03
N ASP A 48 8.04 -7.79 0.07
CA ASP A 48 6.58 -7.82 -0.15
C ASP A 48 6.20 -8.19 -1.59
N GLU A 49 7.06 -7.89 -2.58
CA GLU A 49 6.83 -8.28 -3.97
C GLU A 49 6.72 -9.80 -4.14
N ALA A 50 7.30 -10.54 -3.19
CA ALA A 50 7.21 -12.00 -3.19
C ALA A 50 5.75 -12.49 -3.16
N PHE A 51 4.82 -11.71 -2.60
CA PHE A 51 3.41 -12.07 -2.56
C PHE A 51 2.83 -12.33 -3.96
N PHE A 52 3.10 -11.45 -4.93
CA PHE A 52 2.55 -11.56 -6.28
C PHE A 52 3.43 -12.38 -7.23
N THR A 53 4.62 -12.76 -6.81
CA THR A 53 5.67 -13.34 -7.67
C THR A 53 5.22 -14.57 -8.47
N PRO A 54 4.42 -15.55 -7.95
CA PRO A 54 3.94 -16.67 -8.79
C PRO A 54 3.06 -16.21 -9.97
N TYR A 55 2.19 -15.23 -9.74
CA TYR A 55 1.37 -14.63 -10.78
C TYR A 55 2.23 -13.84 -11.78
N LEU A 56 3.18 -13.05 -11.29
CA LEU A 56 4.09 -12.30 -12.15
C LEU A 56 4.98 -13.22 -13.00
N ALA A 57 5.44 -14.34 -12.45
CA ALA A 57 6.19 -15.35 -13.22
C ALA A 57 5.37 -15.89 -14.40
N ARG A 58 4.07 -16.17 -14.19
CA ARG A 58 3.13 -16.55 -15.24
C ARG A 58 3.04 -15.48 -16.33
N GLU A 59 2.80 -14.23 -15.92
CA GLU A 59 2.61 -13.14 -16.84
C GLU A 59 3.87 -12.81 -17.65
N ILE A 60 5.04 -12.86 -17.02
CA ILE A 60 6.33 -12.57 -17.67
C ILE A 60 6.73 -13.67 -18.63
N TYR A 61 6.74 -14.93 -18.17
CA TYR A 61 7.34 -16.02 -18.93
C TYR A 61 6.44 -16.58 -20.04
N ASP A 62 5.13 -16.61 -19.80
CA ASP A 62 4.21 -17.27 -20.70
C ASP A 62 3.25 -16.32 -21.40
N ASN A 63 2.92 -15.19 -20.79
CA ASN A 63 2.10 -14.13 -21.37
C ASN A 63 2.89 -12.93 -21.90
N HIS A 64 4.23 -12.96 -21.78
CA HIS A 64 5.17 -11.93 -22.27
C HIS A 64 4.86 -10.51 -21.80
N LYS A 65 4.30 -10.38 -20.59
CA LYS A 65 3.99 -9.11 -19.98
C LYS A 65 5.23 -8.43 -19.42
N ARG A 66 5.29 -7.12 -19.56
CA ARG A 66 6.31 -6.28 -18.93
C ARG A 66 5.84 -5.84 -17.57
N VAL A 67 6.72 -5.96 -16.59
CA VAL A 67 6.43 -5.64 -15.19
C VAL A 67 7.45 -4.62 -14.68
N ALA A 68 6.98 -3.72 -13.82
CA ALA A 68 7.82 -2.86 -13.00
C ALA A 68 7.38 -2.98 -11.53
N VAL A 69 8.30 -2.72 -10.61
CA VAL A 69 8.03 -2.77 -9.17
C VAL A 69 8.42 -1.44 -8.53
N ILE A 70 7.57 -0.95 -7.64
CA ILE A 70 7.82 0.22 -6.81
C ILE A 70 7.67 -0.19 -5.35
N PHE A 71 8.70 0.08 -4.57
CA PHE A 71 8.70 -0.06 -3.12
C PHE A 71 8.41 1.31 -2.47
N SER A 72 7.44 1.38 -1.57
CA SER A 72 7.09 2.63 -0.89
C SER A 72 8.16 3.06 0.11
N THR A 73 8.88 2.10 0.69
CA THR A 73 9.98 2.31 1.63
C THR A 73 11.20 1.47 1.25
N HIS A 74 12.31 1.69 1.95
CA HIS A 74 13.51 0.86 1.81
C HIS A 74 13.61 -0.23 2.91
N GLY A 75 12.62 -0.37 3.79
CA GLY A 75 12.58 -1.40 4.82
C GLY A 75 13.62 -1.24 5.93
N GLY A 76 13.95 0.00 6.31
CA GLY A 76 15.04 0.28 7.25
C GLY A 76 14.71 0.15 8.74
N SER A 77 13.43 0.04 9.13
CA SER A 77 13.01 -0.06 10.55
C SER A 77 12.87 -1.48 11.05
N GLY A 78 12.88 -2.48 10.16
CA GLY A 78 12.76 -3.89 10.52
C GLY A 78 13.99 -4.47 11.23
N VAL A 79 14.03 -5.78 11.32
CA VAL A 79 15.15 -6.53 11.90
C VAL A 79 15.95 -7.20 10.79
N ASN A 80 17.24 -6.90 10.72
CA ASN A 80 18.16 -7.68 9.90
C ASN A 80 18.53 -8.96 10.66
N ARG A 81 18.11 -10.11 10.17
CA ARG A 81 18.34 -11.41 10.79
C ARG A 81 19.66 -12.07 10.31
N PHE A 82 20.25 -11.53 9.25
CA PHE A 82 21.47 -12.06 8.64
C PHE A 82 22.75 -11.32 9.09
N THR A 83 22.71 -9.99 9.12
CA THR A 83 23.81 -9.15 9.56
C THR A 83 23.45 -8.34 10.81
N ARG A 84 24.30 -7.40 11.20
CA ARG A 84 24.03 -6.49 12.33
C ARG A 84 23.58 -5.11 11.87
N GLU A 85 23.45 -4.91 10.58
CA GLU A 85 23.09 -3.61 10.02
C GLU A 85 21.67 -3.20 10.41
N ARG A 86 21.49 -1.92 10.62
CA ARG A 86 20.21 -1.31 11.01
C ARG A 86 20.04 0.03 10.30
N GLY A 87 18.82 0.53 10.26
CA GLY A 87 18.49 1.83 9.68
C GLY A 87 18.92 1.95 8.22
N PRO A 88 19.60 3.04 7.82
CA PRO A 88 19.98 3.24 6.42
C PRO A 88 20.91 2.16 5.84
N ALA A 89 21.78 1.56 6.65
CA ALA A 89 22.64 0.48 6.18
C ALA A 89 21.84 -0.77 5.82
N MET A 90 20.90 -1.17 6.67
CA MET A 90 19.97 -2.26 6.36
C MET A 90 19.07 -1.94 5.16
N ALA A 91 18.57 -0.71 5.07
CA ALA A 91 17.77 -0.25 3.92
C ALA A 91 18.53 -0.44 2.60
N ASN A 92 19.82 -0.12 2.57
CA ASN A 92 20.67 -0.33 1.37
C ASN A 92 20.85 -1.81 1.05
N GLU A 93 21.04 -2.68 2.05
CA GLU A 93 21.12 -4.14 1.84
C GLU A 93 19.80 -4.66 1.25
N ARG A 94 18.67 -4.29 1.82
CA ARG A 94 17.34 -4.70 1.35
C ARG A 94 17.01 -4.17 -0.05
N GLU A 95 17.46 -2.96 -0.40
CA GLU A 95 17.33 -2.45 -1.78
C GLU A 95 18.09 -3.34 -2.78
N ILE A 96 19.31 -3.77 -2.43
CA ILE A 96 20.10 -4.69 -3.28
C ILE A 96 19.37 -6.03 -3.42
N GLU A 97 18.86 -6.58 -2.34
CA GLU A 97 18.11 -7.85 -2.35
C GLU A 97 16.86 -7.76 -3.23
N ALA A 98 16.06 -6.69 -3.09
CA ALA A 98 14.88 -6.47 -3.91
C ALA A 98 15.20 -6.36 -5.41
N ARG A 99 16.26 -5.63 -5.76
CA ARG A 99 16.72 -5.56 -7.16
C ARG A 99 17.19 -6.90 -7.69
N GLN A 100 17.83 -7.72 -6.85
CA GLN A 100 18.25 -9.08 -7.21
C GLN A 100 17.03 -10.01 -7.38
N ALA A 101 16.05 -9.92 -6.47
CA ALA A 101 14.81 -10.68 -6.57
C ALA A 101 14.06 -10.36 -7.87
N CYS A 102 13.84 -9.10 -8.16
CA CYS A 102 13.21 -8.63 -9.39
C CYS A 102 14.00 -9.09 -10.64
N ALA A 103 15.33 -8.99 -10.62
CA ALA A 103 16.16 -9.38 -11.75
C ALA A 103 16.06 -10.87 -12.09
N LYS A 104 15.85 -11.76 -11.11
CA LYS A 104 15.63 -13.19 -11.33
C LYS A 104 14.40 -13.50 -12.18
N LEU A 105 13.38 -12.64 -12.12
CA LEU A 105 12.20 -12.69 -12.98
C LEU A 105 12.38 -11.94 -14.30
N GLY A 106 13.47 -11.20 -14.47
CA GLY A 106 13.72 -10.34 -15.63
C GLY A 106 13.10 -8.95 -15.49
N ILE A 107 12.64 -8.56 -14.31
CA ILE A 107 12.11 -7.23 -14.01
C ILE A 107 13.32 -6.29 -13.84
N GLN A 108 13.40 -5.27 -14.70
CA GLN A 108 14.53 -4.33 -14.72
C GLN A 108 14.17 -2.95 -14.15
N ASN A 109 12.90 -2.58 -14.20
CA ASN A 109 12.40 -1.30 -13.75
C ASN A 109 11.95 -1.42 -12.29
N VAL A 110 12.80 -0.97 -11.38
CA VAL A 110 12.57 -1.04 -9.93
C VAL A 110 12.88 0.32 -9.32
N TRP A 111 11.90 0.90 -8.63
CA TRP A 111 12.01 2.19 -7.96
C TRP A 111 11.66 2.08 -6.47
N PHE A 112 12.13 3.06 -5.73
CA PHE A 112 11.81 3.26 -4.33
C PHE A 112 11.24 4.67 -4.14
N LEU A 113 10.16 4.77 -3.40
CA LEU A 113 9.68 6.05 -2.89
C LEU A 113 10.47 6.40 -1.62
N ASP A 114 10.26 7.61 -1.12
CA ASP A 114 11.01 8.10 0.03
C ASP A 114 10.23 7.90 1.36
N GLY A 115 9.32 6.92 1.39
CA GLY A 115 8.56 6.57 2.58
C GLY A 115 9.47 6.09 3.71
N LYS A 116 9.29 6.66 4.90
CA LYS A 116 9.99 6.22 6.08
C LYS A 116 9.31 4.97 6.62
N ASP A 117 10.02 3.84 6.59
CA ASP A 117 9.55 2.58 7.18
C ASP A 117 9.10 2.81 8.65
N THR A 118 7.83 2.55 8.93
CA THR A 118 7.12 2.95 10.15
C THR A 118 6.52 1.75 10.85
N ALA A 119 7.08 1.36 11.97
CA ALA A 119 6.56 0.25 12.80
C ALA A 119 5.23 0.65 13.46
N SER A 120 4.12 0.60 12.74
CA SER A 120 2.78 0.96 13.18
C SER A 120 1.71 0.10 12.51
N GLN A 121 0.55 -0.02 13.13
CA GLN A 121 -0.68 -0.58 12.54
C GLN A 121 -1.61 0.53 12.02
N ASP A 122 -1.25 1.78 12.18
CA ASP A 122 -2.07 2.94 11.86
C ASP A 122 -1.60 3.57 10.54
N VAL A 123 -2.43 3.44 9.51
CA VAL A 123 -2.20 4.02 8.18
C VAL A 123 -1.93 5.53 8.24
N LEU A 124 -2.59 6.25 9.15
CA LEU A 124 -2.44 7.71 9.26
C LEU A 124 -1.05 8.10 9.78
N ILE A 125 -0.46 7.27 10.66
CA ILE A 125 0.92 7.46 11.13
C ILE A 125 1.90 7.24 9.98
N SER A 126 1.72 6.17 9.20
CA SER A 126 2.58 5.87 8.05
C SER A 126 2.48 6.98 7.00
N LEU A 127 1.27 7.37 6.57
CA LEU A 127 1.07 8.46 5.61
C LEU A 127 1.69 9.80 6.09
N SER A 128 1.54 10.11 7.38
CA SER A 128 2.14 11.31 7.98
C SER A 128 3.67 11.26 7.96
N ASN A 129 4.26 10.13 8.35
CA ASN A 129 5.71 9.94 8.39
C ASN A 129 6.36 9.95 7.00
N TRP A 130 5.62 9.52 5.98
CA TRP A 130 6.11 9.47 4.60
C TRP A 130 6.10 10.84 3.91
N GLY A 131 5.37 11.83 4.45
CA GLY A 131 5.10 13.05 3.69
C GLY A 131 4.24 12.72 2.48
N HIS A 132 3.03 12.21 2.74
CA HIS A 132 2.07 11.64 1.80
C HIS A 132 2.05 12.33 0.42
N GLY A 133 1.91 13.67 0.37
CA GLY A 133 1.82 14.40 -0.90
C GLY A 133 3.05 14.26 -1.79
N ALA A 134 4.26 14.23 -1.23
CA ALA A 134 5.49 14.08 -2.01
C ALA A 134 5.63 12.67 -2.61
N ASN A 135 5.29 11.64 -1.83
CA ASN A 135 5.30 10.27 -2.33
C ASN A 135 4.19 10.02 -3.36
N LEU A 136 3.03 10.65 -3.19
CA LEU A 136 1.94 10.62 -4.18
C LEU A 136 2.37 11.27 -5.49
N GLU A 137 3.02 12.44 -5.44
CA GLU A 137 3.57 13.10 -6.63
C GLU A 137 4.54 12.21 -7.39
N LYS A 138 5.47 11.56 -6.68
CA LYS A 138 6.44 10.63 -7.26
C LYS A 138 5.76 9.42 -7.88
N LEU A 139 4.81 8.81 -7.19
CA LEU A 139 4.07 7.64 -7.68
C LEU A 139 3.23 7.98 -8.92
N VAL A 140 2.52 9.11 -8.92
CA VAL A 140 1.79 9.60 -10.10
C VAL A 140 2.75 9.79 -11.28
N GLY A 141 3.94 10.36 -11.05
CA GLY A 141 4.97 10.51 -12.08
C GLY A 141 5.43 9.17 -12.64
N LEU A 142 5.66 8.17 -11.77
CA LEU A 142 6.06 6.83 -12.20
C LEU A 142 4.94 6.11 -12.96
N ILE A 143 3.67 6.28 -12.59
CA ILE A 143 2.53 5.76 -13.37
C ILE A 143 2.48 6.41 -14.76
N ARG A 144 2.65 7.72 -14.86
CA ARG A 144 2.71 8.45 -16.13
C ARG A 144 3.90 8.03 -17.00
N LEU A 145 5.02 7.69 -16.39
CA LEU A 145 6.22 7.19 -17.07
C LEU A 145 6.01 5.76 -17.58
N THR A 146 5.55 4.86 -16.70
CA THR A 146 5.44 3.43 -16.98
C THR A 146 4.17 3.07 -17.73
N ARG A 147 3.13 3.86 -17.64
CA ARG A 147 1.86 3.70 -18.37
C ARG A 147 1.28 2.30 -18.27
N PRO A 148 1.11 1.75 -17.04
CA PRO A 148 0.63 0.39 -16.84
C PRO A 148 -0.85 0.25 -17.20
N GLU A 149 -1.24 -0.92 -17.67
CA GLU A 149 -2.66 -1.28 -17.82
C GLU A 149 -3.26 -1.65 -16.46
N VAL A 150 -2.48 -2.33 -15.63
CA VAL A 150 -2.91 -2.90 -14.35
C VAL A 150 -1.96 -2.48 -13.22
N ILE A 151 -2.53 -2.16 -12.07
CA ILE A 151 -1.78 -1.97 -10.82
C ILE A 151 -2.10 -3.13 -9.85
N LEU A 152 -1.06 -3.72 -9.27
CA LEU A 152 -1.13 -4.66 -8.15
C LEU A 152 -0.56 -3.99 -6.91
N THR A 153 -1.22 -4.09 -5.76
CA THR A 153 -0.78 -3.44 -4.54
C THR A 153 -1.35 -4.11 -3.28
N HIS A 154 -0.95 -3.63 -2.10
CA HIS A 154 -1.50 -4.06 -0.83
C HIS A 154 -2.96 -3.67 -0.62
N TYR A 155 -3.66 -4.46 0.18
CA TYR A 155 -5.05 -4.19 0.54
C TYR A 155 -5.18 -2.94 1.42
N PRO A 156 -5.94 -1.92 1.00
CA PRO A 156 -6.13 -0.69 1.77
C PRO A 156 -7.19 -0.89 2.86
N GLY A 157 -6.83 -1.51 3.96
CA GLY A 157 -7.76 -1.80 5.04
C GLY A 157 -7.09 -2.30 6.31
N VAL A 158 -7.79 -2.18 7.44
CA VAL A 158 -7.34 -2.68 8.75
C VAL A 158 -7.88 -4.09 8.97
N PHE A 159 -7.01 -5.05 9.29
CA PHE A 159 -7.38 -6.43 9.60
C PHE A 159 -6.34 -7.11 10.52
N ILE A 160 -6.74 -8.20 11.20
CA ILE A 160 -5.82 -9.01 12.00
C ILE A 160 -5.01 -9.94 11.10
N GLY A 161 -3.72 -10.02 11.33
CA GLY A 161 -2.75 -10.80 10.56
C GLY A 161 -1.83 -9.86 9.79
N GLU A 162 -2.30 -9.32 8.71
CA GLU A 162 -1.64 -8.28 7.94
C GLU A 162 -2.28 -6.93 8.25
N ASN A 163 -1.76 -6.22 9.20
CA ASN A 163 -2.25 -4.88 9.54
C ASN A 163 -1.12 -3.86 9.76
N HIS A 164 0.01 -4.09 9.09
CA HIS A 164 1.11 -3.14 9.08
C HIS A 164 0.66 -1.83 8.43
N GLY A 165 0.91 -0.71 9.10
CA GLY A 165 0.46 0.61 8.62
C GLY A 165 1.06 0.99 7.27
N ASP A 166 2.29 0.57 6.98
CA ASP A 166 2.95 0.85 5.70
C ASP A 166 2.35 0.05 4.54
N HIS A 167 1.91 -1.21 4.75
CA HIS A 167 1.16 -1.96 3.74
C HIS A 167 -0.15 -1.25 3.40
N GLN A 168 -0.89 -0.85 4.43
CA GLN A 168 -2.13 -0.10 4.26
C GLN A 168 -1.91 1.23 3.55
N ALA A 169 -0.87 1.98 3.93
CA ALA A 169 -0.52 3.27 3.33
C ALA A 169 -0.11 3.13 1.86
N THR A 170 0.59 2.04 1.51
CA THR A 170 0.93 1.72 0.12
C THR A 170 -0.32 1.48 -0.71
N GLY A 171 -1.28 0.69 -0.20
CA GLY A 171 -2.56 0.48 -0.88
C GLY A 171 -3.35 1.77 -1.08
N VAL A 172 -3.39 2.64 -0.06
CA VAL A 172 -4.02 3.97 -0.14
C VAL A 172 -3.35 4.82 -1.22
N LEU A 173 -2.03 4.95 -1.15
CA LEU A 173 -1.25 5.75 -2.09
C LEU A 173 -1.42 5.27 -3.55
N ALA A 174 -1.43 3.95 -3.76
CA ALA A 174 -1.61 3.36 -5.08
C ALA A 174 -3.01 3.62 -5.65
N VAL A 175 -4.05 3.59 -4.82
CA VAL A 175 -5.43 3.91 -5.22
C VAL A 175 -5.56 5.39 -5.60
N GLU A 176 -5.01 6.29 -4.79
CA GLU A 176 -5.02 7.73 -5.09
C GLU A 176 -4.26 8.01 -6.39
N ALA A 177 -3.08 7.44 -6.54
CA ALA A 177 -2.28 7.62 -7.76
C ALA A 177 -2.96 7.02 -9.01
N PHE A 178 -3.67 5.89 -8.86
CA PHE A 178 -4.47 5.28 -9.91
C PHE A 178 -5.56 6.23 -10.42
N ASP A 179 -6.23 6.95 -9.53
CA ASP A 179 -7.28 7.92 -9.90
C ASP A 179 -6.69 9.22 -10.47
N LEU A 180 -5.58 9.68 -9.91
CA LEU A 180 -5.04 11.00 -10.18
C LEU A 180 -4.11 11.08 -11.40
N ALA A 181 -3.53 9.97 -11.85
CA ALA A 181 -2.53 9.99 -12.91
C ALA A 181 -3.09 10.43 -14.27
N ALA A 182 -4.40 10.31 -14.48
CA ALA A 182 -5.08 10.79 -15.68
C ALA A 182 -5.44 12.27 -15.64
N ASP A 183 -5.47 12.89 -14.46
CA ASP A 183 -5.87 14.28 -14.31
C ASP A 183 -4.69 15.23 -14.64
N PRO A 184 -4.79 16.09 -15.68
CA PRO A 184 -3.72 17.02 -16.04
C PRO A 184 -3.56 18.17 -15.05
N THR A 185 -4.51 18.39 -14.15
CA THR A 185 -4.43 19.45 -13.12
C THR A 185 -3.64 18.99 -11.89
N VAL A 186 -3.46 17.67 -11.73
CA VAL A 186 -2.70 17.07 -10.66
C VAL A 186 -1.23 16.99 -11.06
N PHE A 187 -0.36 17.58 -10.24
CA PHE A 187 1.09 17.67 -10.49
C PHE A 187 1.42 18.11 -11.93
N PRO A 188 0.94 19.28 -12.38
CA PRO A 188 1.08 19.74 -13.76
C PRO A 188 2.53 19.95 -14.17
N SER A 189 3.45 20.16 -13.23
CA SER A 189 4.89 20.24 -13.47
C SER A 189 5.46 19.01 -14.16
N GLN A 190 4.92 17.81 -13.92
CA GLN A 190 5.34 16.58 -14.58
C GLN A 190 5.00 16.57 -16.09
N LEU A 191 4.00 17.32 -16.50
CA LEU A 191 3.57 17.44 -17.90
C LEU A 191 4.31 18.56 -18.63
N ALA A 192 4.93 19.47 -17.90
CA ALA A 192 5.75 20.55 -18.45
C ALA A 192 7.16 20.05 -18.77
N GLY A 193 7.79 20.63 -19.79
CA GLY A 193 9.10 20.21 -20.28
C GLY A 193 10.31 20.56 -19.40
N ASP A 194 10.10 21.15 -18.24
CA ASP A 194 11.19 21.69 -17.40
C ASP A 194 11.04 21.33 -15.92
N MET A 195 11.18 20.06 -15.62
CA MET A 195 11.41 19.59 -14.25
C MET A 195 12.91 19.53 -14.01
N SER A 196 13.47 20.58 -13.46
CA SER A 196 14.90 20.85 -13.58
C SER A 196 15.82 20.17 -12.60
N HIS A 197 15.39 19.41 -11.55
CA HIS A 197 16.34 19.25 -10.46
C HIS A 197 16.74 17.86 -10.04
N TYR A 198 15.88 16.86 -9.95
CA TYR A 198 16.29 15.55 -9.42
C TYR A 198 15.97 14.38 -10.34
N GLU A 199 14.84 14.40 -10.98
CA GLU A 199 14.31 13.26 -11.69
C GLU A 199 13.84 13.68 -13.09
N SER A 200 14.80 14.10 -13.93
CA SER A 200 14.51 14.60 -15.28
C SER A 200 13.70 13.61 -16.14
N TYR A 201 13.73 12.33 -15.81
CA TYR A 201 12.90 11.32 -16.47
C TYR A 201 11.41 11.41 -16.07
N LEU A 202 11.07 12.10 -14.99
CA LEU A 202 9.69 12.38 -14.58
C LEU A 202 9.16 13.73 -15.09
N SER A 203 9.80 14.31 -16.11
CA SER A 203 9.35 15.52 -16.77
C SER A 203 8.86 15.24 -18.18
N ASN A 204 8.05 16.17 -18.73
CA ASN A 204 7.47 16.05 -20.07
C ASN A 204 6.68 14.73 -20.27
N LEU A 205 6.05 14.26 -19.22
CA LEU A 205 5.20 13.09 -19.24
C LEU A 205 3.84 13.42 -19.90
N LYS A 206 3.05 12.41 -20.12
CA LYS A 206 1.64 12.53 -20.52
C LYS A 206 0.78 11.92 -19.41
N THR A 207 -0.43 12.42 -19.26
CA THR A 207 -1.42 11.76 -18.40
C THR A 207 -1.65 10.34 -18.84
N TRP A 208 -1.90 9.47 -17.88
CA TRP A 208 -2.18 8.06 -18.13
C TRP A 208 -3.24 7.55 -17.17
N GLN A 209 -4.23 6.82 -17.68
CA GLN A 209 -5.22 6.12 -16.87
C GLN A 209 -4.90 4.63 -16.85
N PRO A 210 -4.38 4.10 -15.73
CA PRO A 210 -4.36 2.65 -15.52
C PRO A 210 -5.80 2.11 -15.55
N LYS A 211 -6.01 0.91 -16.04
CA LYS A 211 -7.35 0.42 -16.34
C LYS A 211 -7.98 -0.33 -15.18
N LYS A 212 -7.16 -1.06 -14.43
CA LYS A 212 -7.62 -1.86 -13.29
C LYS A 212 -6.63 -1.82 -12.14
N ILE A 213 -7.15 -1.95 -10.93
CA ILE A 213 -6.34 -2.12 -9.73
C ILE A 213 -6.82 -3.35 -8.95
N TYR A 214 -5.87 -4.16 -8.52
CA TYR A 214 -6.08 -5.35 -7.71
C TYR A 214 -5.23 -5.29 -6.45
N PHE A 215 -5.70 -5.99 -5.42
CA PHE A 215 -5.05 -6.03 -4.13
C PHE A 215 -4.61 -7.44 -3.75
N GLY A 216 -3.49 -7.51 -3.04
CA GLY A 216 -3.05 -8.67 -2.30
C GLY A 216 -3.18 -8.45 -0.81
N SER A 217 -3.36 -9.55 -0.07
CA SER A 217 -3.28 -9.56 1.37
C SER A 217 -2.62 -10.85 1.81
N ASP A 218 -1.59 -10.74 2.61
CA ASP A 218 -0.88 -11.83 3.26
C ASP A 218 -1.39 -12.11 4.68
N ALA A 219 -2.53 -11.48 5.04
CA ALA A 219 -3.20 -11.76 6.30
C ALA A 219 -3.37 -13.26 6.52
N ASN A 220 -2.77 -13.76 7.60
CA ASN A 220 -2.80 -15.18 7.97
C ASN A 220 -4.22 -15.70 8.26
N ASP A 221 -5.19 -14.81 8.42
CA ASP A 221 -6.60 -15.11 8.62
C ASP A 221 -7.41 -14.97 7.32
N GLY A 222 -6.90 -15.53 6.24
CA GLY A 222 -7.49 -15.47 4.88
C GLY A 222 -8.97 -15.88 4.78
N LYS A 223 -9.62 -16.26 5.88
CA LYS A 223 -11.06 -16.52 5.94
C LYS A 223 -11.88 -15.24 5.90
N GLN A 224 -11.38 -14.13 6.45
CA GLN A 224 -12.12 -12.88 6.56
C GLN A 224 -11.93 -11.95 5.34
N PHE A 225 -10.78 -12.03 4.69
CA PHE A 225 -10.40 -11.13 3.60
C PHE A 225 -10.34 -11.79 2.24
N LYS A 226 -11.04 -12.89 2.02
CA LYS A 226 -11.29 -13.42 0.69
C LYS A 226 -12.15 -12.42 -0.06
N GLY A 227 -11.51 -11.49 -0.74
CA GLY A 227 -12.14 -10.63 -1.73
C GLY A 227 -12.60 -11.45 -2.94
N SER A 228 -13.45 -10.87 -3.76
CA SER A 228 -13.77 -11.41 -5.07
C SER A 228 -12.70 -10.99 -6.06
N GLY A 229 -12.20 -11.93 -6.87
CA GLY A 229 -11.19 -11.64 -7.86
C GLY A 229 -10.82 -12.87 -8.69
N PRO A 230 -10.03 -12.71 -9.76
CA PRO A 230 -9.49 -13.83 -10.50
C PRO A 230 -8.54 -14.65 -9.62
N ALA A 231 -8.58 -15.96 -9.81
CA ALA A 231 -7.80 -16.91 -9.03
C ALA A 231 -6.89 -17.72 -9.97
N TYR A 232 -5.62 -17.79 -9.63
CA TYR A 232 -4.59 -18.45 -10.42
C TYR A 232 -3.90 -19.54 -9.61
N SER A 233 -3.75 -20.74 -10.19
CA SER A 233 -3.01 -21.80 -9.54
C SER A 233 -1.50 -21.47 -9.55
N VAL A 234 -0.89 -21.41 -8.37
CA VAL A 234 0.56 -21.26 -8.24
C VAL A 234 1.29 -22.57 -8.58
N ARG A 235 0.56 -23.70 -8.63
CA ARG A 235 1.09 -25.03 -8.94
C ARG A 235 1.07 -25.36 -10.42
N GLU A 236 0.42 -24.55 -11.24
CA GLU A 236 0.42 -24.71 -12.70
C GLU A 236 1.86 -24.68 -13.21
N VAL A 237 2.19 -25.58 -14.15
CA VAL A 237 3.52 -25.67 -14.73
C VAL A 237 3.64 -24.71 -15.91
N SER A 238 4.60 -23.81 -15.85
CA SER A 238 4.92 -22.90 -16.94
C SER A 238 5.24 -23.67 -18.24
N PRO A 239 4.50 -23.42 -19.32
CA PRO A 239 4.79 -24.01 -20.63
C PRO A 239 6.19 -23.71 -21.15
N SER A 240 6.70 -22.50 -20.89
CA SER A 240 8.02 -22.07 -21.37
C SER A 240 9.18 -22.54 -20.47
N ARG A 241 8.99 -22.54 -19.14
CA ARG A 241 10.02 -22.83 -18.15
C ARG A 241 10.03 -24.27 -17.65
N LYS A 242 8.96 -25.05 -17.90
CA LYS A 242 8.81 -26.46 -17.49
C LYS A 242 8.92 -26.67 -15.96
N LYS A 243 8.60 -25.62 -15.18
CA LYS A 243 8.57 -25.61 -13.72
C LYS A 243 7.27 -24.99 -13.23
N PRO A 244 6.72 -25.38 -12.06
CA PRO A 244 5.55 -24.72 -11.49
C PRO A 244 5.88 -23.26 -11.15
N TYR A 245 4.88 -22.39 -11.21
CA TYR A 245 5.07 -20.96 -10.98
C TYR A 245 5.57 -20.66 -9.58
N TRP A 246 5.15 -21.40 -8.55
CA TRP A 246 5.67 -21.24 -7.20
C TRP A 246 7.19 -21.49 -7.11
N LEU A 247 7.74 -22.44 -7.90
CA LEU A 247 9.18 -22.73 -7.86
C LEU A 247 9.99 -21.62 -8.55
N LEU A 248 9.42 -21.02 -9.61
CA LEU A 248 10.02 -19.86 -10.27
C LEU A 248 9.96 -18.63 -9.34
N ALA A 249 8.89 -18.47 -8.58
CA ALA A 249 8.72 -17.43 -7.59
C ALA A 249 9.69 -17.59 -6.40
N MET A 250 9.87 -18.80 -5.92
CA MET A 250 10.77 -19.10 -4.80
C MET A 250 12.21 -18.70 -5.10
N ASP A 251 12.68 -18.89 -6.35
CA ASP A 251 14.03 -18.46 -6.74
C ASP A 251 14.22 -16.95 -6.59
N SER A 252 13.17 -16.16 -6.85
CA SER A 252 13.15 -14.71 -6.60
C SER A 252 13.12 -14.40 -5.10
N ALA A 253 12.18 -14.96 -4.35
CA ALA A 253 11.99 -14.68 -2.93
C ALA A 253 13.24 -15.04 -2.08
N MET A 254 14.01 -16.04 -2.47
CA MET A 254 15.26 -16.41 -1.80
C MET A 254 16.37 -15.36 -1.92
N ALA A 255 16.17 -14.24 -2.59
CA ALA A 255 17.13 -13.12 -2.56
C ALA A 255 17.08 -12.32 -1.25
N HIS A 256 15.98 -12.36 -0.49
CA HIS A 256 15.77 -11.57 0.72
C HIS A 256 16.42 -12.16 1.98
N ARG A 257 17.73 -12.29 1.93
CA ARG A 257 18.52 -12.97 2.96
C ARG A 257 18.51 -12.22 4.31
N THR A 258 18.41 -10.91 4.30
CA THR A 258 18.33 -10.11 5.54
C THR A 258 17.09 -10.46 6.37
N GLN A 259 16.02 -10.96 5.73
CA GLN A 259 14.74 -11.26 6.37
C GLN A 259 14.60 -12.74 6.73
N PHE A 260 15.06 -13.65 5.87
CA PHE A 260 14.83 -15.09 5.99
C PHE A 260 16.10 -15.94 5.87
N PRO A 261 17.22 -15.62 6.59
CA PRO A 261 18.51 -16.29 6.38
C PRO A 261 18.46 -17.79 6.62
N ASP A 262 17.88 -18.24 7.74
CA ASP A 262 17.82 -19.65 8.12
C ASP A 262 16.91 -20.45 7.19
N GLU A 263 15.78 -19.86 6.79
CA GLU A 263 14.83 -20.45 5.85
C GLU A 263 15.48 -20.61 4.48
N ILE A 264 16.14 -19.58 3.98
CA ILE A 264 16.85 -19.62 2.70
C ILE A 264 18.01 -20.65 2.73
N ASP A 265 18.78 -20.69 3.81
CA ASP A 265 19.86 -21.68 3.97
C ASP A 265 19.31 -23.12 4.04
N ARG A 266 18.11 -23.32 4.58
CA ARG A 266 17.43 -24.60 4.61
C ARG A 266 16.90 -24.99 3.23
N LEU A 267 16.12 -24.10 2.60
CA LEU A 267 15.47 -24.38 1.31
C LEU A 267 16.46 -24.55 0.16
N SER A 268 17.56 -23.78 0.15
CA SER A 268 18.59 -23.86 -0.89
C SER A 268 19.30 -25.21 -0.96
N LYS A 269 19.21 -26.05 0.07
CA LYS A 269 19.80 -27.41 0.13
C LYS A 269 18.81 -28.50 -0.28
N MET A 270 17.55 -28.15 -0.51
CA MET A 270 16.50 -29.09 -0.84
C MET A 270 16.40 -29.32 -2.35
N SER A 271 16.01 -30.52 -2.73
CA SER A 271 15.62 -30.84 -4.10
C SER A 271 14.24 -30.28 -4.42
N ASP A 272 13.93 -30.08 -5.70
CA ASP A 272 12.61 -29.63 -6.17
C ASP A 272 11.48 -30.51 -5.59
N ALA A 273 11.69 -31.83 -5.45
CA ALA A 273 10.71 -32.76 -4.88
C ALA A 273 10.49 -32.57 -3.36
N GLU A 274 11.49 -32.13 -2.62
CA GLU A 274 11.36 -31.80 -1.20
C GLU A 274 10.66 -30.46 -1.00
N LEU A 275 10.98 -29.47 -1.84
CA LEU A 275 10.31 -28.19 -1.86
C LEU A 275 8.83 -28.36 -2.21
N GLU A 276 8.49 -29.23 -3.15
CA GLU A 276 7.11 -29.54 -3.52
C GLU A 276 6.29 -30.08 -2.34
N LYS A 277 6.89 -30.88 -1.46
CA LYS A 277 6.19 -31.36 -0.24
C LYS A 277 5.84 -30.23 0.72
N ILE A 278 6.73 -29.23 0.85
CA ILE A 278 6.47 -28.03 1.66
C ILE A 278 5.30 -27.23 1.06
N MET A 279 5.37 -27.00 -0.26
CA MET A 279 4.35 -26.22 -0.97
C MET A 279 2.99 -26.92 -1.05
N ASN A 280 2.97 -28.25 -0.96
CA ASN A 280 1.72 -29.03 -0.92
C ASN A 280 1.07 -29.05 0.47
N ASN A 281 1.77 -28.64 1.51
CA ASN A 281 1.22 -28.50 2.85
C ASN A 281 0.70 -27.06 3.05
N PRO A 282 -0.63 -26.83 3.21
CA PRO A 282 -1.19 -25.51 3.40
C PRO A 282 -0.62 -24.72 4.58
N ASP A 283 -0.15 -25.43 5.62
CA ASP A 283 0.38 -24.81 6.85
C ASP A 283 1.83 -24.32 6.70
N SER A 284 2.52 -24.73 5.63
CA SER A 284 3.91 -24.37 5.34
C SER A 284 4.13 -23.77 3.96
N SER A 285 3.08 -23.66 3.16
CA SER A 285 3.15 -23.01 1.84
C SER A 285 3.33 -21.50 1.98
N TRP A 286 4.24 -20.96 1.18
CA TRP A 286 4.46 -19.51 1.14
C TRP A 286 3.35 -18.75 0.39
N TRP A 287 2.64 -19.43 -0.48
CA TRP A 287 1.56 -18.82 -1.27
C TRP A 287 0.26 -19.59 -1.13
N PRO A 288 -0.86 -18.89 -1.13
CA PRO A 288 -2.18 -19.55 -1.16
C PRO A 288 -2.40 -20.29 -2.48
N GLU A 289 -3.14 -21.39 -2.44
CA GLU A 289 -3.53 -22.17 -3.60
C GLU A 289 -5.07 -22.27 -3.67
N PRO A 290 -5.72 -21.70 -4.66
CA PRO A 290 -5.17 -20.77 -5.65
C PRO A 290 -4.86 -19.37 -5.04
N MET A 291 -3.96 -18.63 -5.67
CA MET A 291 -3.76 -17.22 -5.40
C MET A 291 -4.91 -16.41 -5.98
N THR A 292 -5.56 -15.62 -5.15
CA THR A 292 -6.65 -14.72 -5.58
C THR A 292 -6.17 -13.28 -5.56
N LEU A 293 -6.26 -12.60 -6.70
CA LEU A 293 -6.04 -11.17 -6.79
C LEU A 293 -7.37 -10.47 -6.47
N ILE A 294 -7.42 -9.74 -5.36
CA ILE A 294 -8.65 -9.10 -4.90
C ILE A 294 -8.99 -7.93 -5.83
N PHE A 295 -10.12 -8.00 -6.52
CA PHE A 295 -10.57 -6.95 -7.42
C PHE A 295 -10.89 -5.67 -6.66
N GLY A 296 -10.20 -4.59 -6.98
CA GLY A 296 -10.48 -3.26 -6.50
C GLY A 296 -11.52 -2.55 -7.34
N LYS A 297 -11.10 -2.01 -8.46
CA LYS A 297 -11.97 -1.34 -9.43
C LYS A 297 -11.39 -1.39 -10.83
N SER A 298 -12.26 -1.06 -11.81
CA SER A 298 -11.92 -0.96 -13.22
C SER A 298 -12.63 0.24 -13.83
N TYR A 299 -11.96 0.93 -14.76
CA TYR A 299 -12.59 1.93 -15.62
C TYR A 299 -13.33 1.34 -16.83
N TYR A 300 -13.33 0.03 -16.95
CA TYR A 300 -14.06 -0.67 -18.01
C TYR A 300 -14.99 -1.72 -17.39
N PRO A 301 -16.14 -2.01 -18.03
CA PRO A 301 -17.07 -3.01 -17.53
C PRO A 301 -16.37 -4.36 -17.38
N THR A 302 -16.19 -4.82 -16.15
CA THR A 302 -15.44 -6.03 -15.80
C THR A 302 -16.16 -6.72 -14.65
N LYS A 303 -16.34 -8.03 -14.72
CA LYS A 303 -16.76 -8.82 -13.57
C LYS A 303 -15.54 -9.00 -12.64
N PRO A 304 -15.72 -8.97 -11.33
CA PRO A 304 -14.60 -9.13 -10.41
C PRO A 304 -13.73 -10.37 -10.65
N THR A 305 -14.33 -11.45 -11.16
CA THR A 305 -13.66 -12.74 -11.40
C THR A 305 -13.10 -12.91 -12.81
N ASP A 306 -13.29 -11.92 -13.71
CA ASP A 306 -12.69 -11.96 -15.03
C ASP A 306 -11.15 -11.92 -14.92
N ASP A 307 -10.47 -12.50 -15.91
CA ASP A 307 -9.02 -12.41 -16.02
C ASP A 307 -8.54 -10.95 -15.93
N VAL A 308 -7.37 -10.75 -15.34
CA VAL A 308 -6.80 -9.42 -15.09
C VAL A 308 -6.74 -8.59 -16.37
N PHE A 309 -6.39 -9.20 -17.50
CA PHE A 309 -6.26 -8.53 -18.79
C PHE A 309 -7.51 -8.60 -19.66
N ALA A 310 -8.61 -9.22 -19.19
CA ALA A 310 -9.88 -9.20 -19.91
C ALA A 310 -10.51 -7.78 -19.88
N ASN A 311 -11.25 -7.42 -20.94
CA ASN A 311 -12.06 -6.21 -20.99
C ASN A 311 -11.27 -4.92 -20.66
N LEU A 312 -10.16 -4.69 -21.34
CA LEU A 312 -9.35 -3.47 -21.18
C LEU A 312 -9.76 -2.33 -22.14
N GLU A 313 -10.80 -2.53 -22.92
CA GLU A 313 -11.33 -1.58 -23.90
C GLU A 313 -12.84 -1.53 -23.80
N GLY A 314 -13.45 -0.45 -24.29
CA GLY A 314 -14.90 -0.28 -24.33
C GLY A 314 -15.37 1.06 -23.79
N ALA A 315 -16.65 1.15 -23.43
CA ALA A 315 -17.18 2.34 -22.79
C ALA A 315 -16.59 2.49 -21.38
N HIS A 316 -16.13 3.71 -21.09
CA HIS A 316 -15.58 4.02 -19.77
C HIS A 316 -16.65 3.88 -18.69
N ALA A 317 -16.37 3.11 -17.65
CA ALA A 317 -17.22 3.00 -16.48
C ALA A 317 -16.86 4.14 -15.51
N GLU A 318 -17.68 5.17 -15.47
CA GLU A 318 -17.48 6.23 -14.48
C GLU A 318 -17.80 5.72 -13.08
N CYS A 319 -16.82 5.84 -12.20
CA CYS A 319 -17.09 5.81 -10.78
C CYS A 319 -17.50 7.22 -10.36
N THR A 320 -18.74 7.38 -9.92
CA THR A 320 -19.13 8.60 -9.24
C THR A 320 -18.90 8.40 -7.75
N PRO A 321 -17.93 9.14 -7.15
CA PRO A 321 -17.78 9.14 -5.69
C PRO A 321 -19.13 9.41 -5.05
N SER A 322 -19.48 8.63 -4.03
CA SER A 322 -20.82 8.70 -3.43
C SER A 322 -21.09 9.98 -2.60
N GLY A 323 -20.30 11.05 -2.90
CA GLY A 323 -20.47 12.37 -2.31
C GLY A 323 -20.08 12.45 -0.83
N ARG A 324 -20.14 13.63 -0.27
CA ARG A 324 -19.85 13.90 1.15
C ARG A 324 -20.52 12.85 2.03
N VAL A 325 -19.77 12.33 2.99
CA VAL A 325 -20.38 11.64 4.13
C VAL A 325 -21.35 12.64 4.74
N GLU A 326 -22.63 12.50 4.43
CA GLU A 326 -23.66 13.29 5.10
C GLU A 326 -23.61 12.87 6.57
N ASN A 327 -23.33 13.82 7.44
CA ASN A 327 -23.53 13.58 8.86
C ASN A 327 -24.98 13.15 9.04
N PRO A 328 -25.27 12.04 9.72
CA PRO A 328 -26.64 11.68 10.02
C PRO A 328 -27.28 12.86 10.74
N SER A 329 -28.27 13.51 10.11
CA SER A 329 -28.89 14.70 10.67
C SER A 329 -29.79 14.35 11.85
N GLY A 330 -29.79 15.20 12.87
CA GLY A 330 -30.86 15.31 13.87
C GLY A 330 -30.66 14.58 15.20
N THR A 331 -29.60 13.78 15.39
CA THR A 331 -29.20 13.17 16.68
C THR A 331 -27.71 12.94 16.75
N PRO A 332 -27.07 12.98 17.93
CA PRO A 332 -25.69 12.58 18.03
C PRO A 332 -25.49 11.18 17.46
N HIS A 333 -24.51 11.04 16.56
CA HIS A 333 -24.14 9.77 15.96
C HIS A 333 -22.67 9.48 16.27
N VAL A 334 -22.38 8.30 16.78
CA VAL A 334 -21.02 7.88 17.13
C VAL A 334 -20.49 6.86 16.13
N THR A 335 -19.23 7.05 15.74
CA THR A 335 -18.49 6.11 14.89
C THR A 335 -17.11 5.87 15.48
N LEU A 336 -16.46 4.79 15.05
CA LEU A 336 -15.03 4.66 15.26
C LEU A 336 -14.31 5.73 14.45
N GLY A 337 -13.39 6.43 15.08
CA GLY A 337 -12.49 7.41 14.46
C GLY A 337 -11.17 6.79 14.00
N GLY A 338 -10.15 7.65 13.80
CA GLY A 338 -8.82 7.22 13.40
C GLY A 338 -8.81 6.40 12.10
N PRO A 339 -8.03 5.31 12.01
CA PRO A 339 -7.94 4.49 10.81
C PRO A 339 -9.29 3.96 10.32
N TRP A 340 -10.18 3.57 11.22
CA TRP A 340 -11.50 3.03 10.84
C TRP A 340 -12.39 4.10 10.20
N GLY A 341 -12.41 5.31 10.76
CA GLY A 341 -13.12 6.46 10.18
C GLY A 341 -12.54 6.85 8.84
N PHE A 342 -11.21 6.88 8.73
CA PHE A 342 -10.50 7.14 7.49
C PHE A 342 -10.92 6.17 6.38
N TYR A 343 -10.90 4.86 6.63
CA TYR A 343 -11.28 3.88 5.61
C TYR A 343 -12.76 3.93 5.23
N GLY A 344 -13.63 4.30 6.17
CA GLY A 344 -15.04 4.53 5.88
C GLY A 344 -15.24 5.61 4.81
N PHE A 345 -14.48 6.71 4.92
CA PHE A 345 -14.46 7.79 3.93
C PHE A 345 -13.73 7.37 2.65
N PHE A 346 -12.49 6.89 2.77
CA PHE A 346 -11.60 6.54 1.65
C PHE A 346 -12.27 5.60 0.63
N ARG A 347 -12.92 4.53 1.11
CA ARG A 347 -13.60 3.59 0.22
C ARG A 347 -14.76 4.21 -0.56
N LYS A 348 -15.47 5.18 0.03
CA LYS A 348 -16.55 5.89 -0.65
C LYS A 348 -16.01 6.82 -1.71
N GLU A 349 -14.98 7.60 -1.38
CA GLU A 349 -14.36 8.54 -2.30
C GLU A 349 -13.71 7.85 -3.50
N HIS A 350 -13.12 6.67 -3.27
CA HIS A 350 -12.41 5.93 -4.31
C HIS A 350 -13.22 4.76 -4.92
N CYS A 351 -14.53 4.69 -4.64
CA CYS A 351 -15.42 3.65 -5.19
C CYS A 351 -14.98 2.21 -4.88
N LEU A 352 -14.55 1.97 -3.66
CA LEU A 352 -14.07 0.68 -3.19
C LEU A 352 -15.05 0.02 -2.20
N GLN A 353 -16.35 0.31 -2.31
CA GLN A 353 -17.39 -0.25 -1.42
C GLN A 353 -17.53 -1.78 -1.58
N ASN A 354 -17.06 -2.34 -2.69
CA ASN A 354 -16.96 -3.78 -2.92
C ASN A 354 -15.90 -4.47 -2.04
N LEU A 355 -14.91 -3.72 -1.53
CA LEU A 355 -13.92 -4.28 -0.64
C LEU A 355 -14.54 -4.62 0.71
N ARG A 356 -14.25 -5.81 1.20
CA ARG A 356 -14.68 -6.24 2.53
C ARG A 356 -13.92 -5.47 3.60
N VAL A 357 -14.58 -5.26 4.72
CA VAL A 357 -13.97 -4.82 5.98
C VAL A 357 -14.36 -5.81 7.05
N ALA A 358 -13.51 -5.95 8.06
CA ALA A 358 -13.90 -6.69 9.25
C ALA A 358 -15.08 -6.00 9.93
N ASP A 359 -16.12 -6.75 10.23
CA ASP A 359 -17.27 -6.30 10.99
C ASP A 359 -17.65 -7.38 12.02
N PRO A 360 -17.38 -7.15 13.30
CA PRO A 360 -16.77 -5.94 13.88
C PRO A 360 -15.31 -5.74 13.43
N PRO A 361 -14.81 -4.48 13.48
CA PRO A 361 -13.40 -4.18 13.24
C PRO A 361 -12.48 -4.94 14.18
N GLU A 362 -11.31 -5.33 13.70
CA GLU A 362 -10.34 -6.13 14.43
C GLU A 362 -9.01 -5.39 14.57
N ILE A 363 -8.30 -5.63 15.67
CA ILE A 363 -6.95 -5.08 15.89
C ILE A 363 -6.08 -6.04 16.70
N GLY A 364 -4.79 -6.14 16.34
CA GLY A 364 -3.76 -6.78 17.14
C GLY A 364 -3.11 -5.77 18.10
N VAL A 365 -2.99 -6.09 19.37
CA VAL A 365 -2.40 -5.22 20.37
C VAL A 365 -1.32 -5.98 21.14
N LYS A 366 -0.17 -5.33 21.36
CA LYS A 366 0.88 -5.92 22.20
C LYS A 366 0.37 -6.11 23.61
N SER A 367 0.52 -7.31 24.13
CA SER A 367 0.19 -7.66 25.52
C SER A 367 0.91 -6.74 26.50
N GLY A 368 0.18 -6.23 27.50
CA GLY A 368 0.72 -5.30 28.50
C GLY A 368 0.86 -3.86 28.03
N THR A 369 0.21 -3.47 26.91
CA THR A 369 0.19 -2.09 26.45
C THR A 369 -1.23 -1.52 26.43
N ALA A 370 -1.36 -0.21 26.17
CA ALA A 370 -2.65 0.45 26.06
C ALA A 370 -3.28 0.25 24.68
N LEU A 371 -4.54 -0.16 24.66
CA LEU A 371 -5.41 -0.06 23.50
C LEU A 371 -6.05 1.32 23.50
N ASN A 372 -5.92 2.04 22.40
CA ASN A 372 -6.59 3.31 22.16
C ASN A 372 -7.72 3.13 21.15
N VAL A 373 -8.96 3.44 21.55
CA VAL A 373 -10.15 3.39 20.70
C VAL A 373 -10.60 4.82 20.41
N PRO A 374 -10.28 5.36 19.23
CA PRO A 374 -10.74 6.68 18.84
C PRO A 374 -12.22 6.64 18.47
N LEU A 375 -12.97 7.66 18.90
CA LEU A 375 -14.38 7.86 18.62
C LEU A 375 -14.55 9.21 17.94
N THR A 376 -15.42 9.27 16.93
CA THR A 376 -15.92 10.52 16.36
C THR A 376 -17.42 10.59 16.63
N ILE A 377 -17.85 11.67 17.28
CA ILE A 377 -19.25 11.93 17.59
C ILE A 377 -19.70 13.12 16.77
N TYR A 378 -20.60 12.87 15.86
CA TYR A 378 -21.25 13.89 15.03
C TYR A 378 -22.43 14.48 15.80
N HIS A 379 -22.45 15.80 15.94
CA HIS A 379 -23.49 16.52 16.65
C HIS A 379 -23.81 17.85 15.93
N ASP A 380 -24.90 17.88 15.22
CA ASP A 380 -25.38 19.04 14.44
C ASP A 380 -26.57 19.77 15.10
N GLU A 381 -26.94 19.38 16.32
CA GLU A 381 -27.94 20.05 17.10
C GLU A 381 -27.47 21.44 17.58
N LYS A 382 -28.39 22.41 17.59
CA LYS A 382 -28.10 23.79 18.02
C LYS A 382 -27.97 23.98 19.54
N LYS A 383 -28.03 22.89 20.27
CA LYS A 383 -27.91 22.89 21.74
C LYS A 383 -26.79 21.99 22.17
N THR A 384 -26.10 22.41 23.21
CA THR A 384 -25.16 21.54 23.93
C THR A 384 -25.91 20.34 24.50
N GLN A 385 -25.32 19.15 24.38
CA GLN A 385 -25.94 17.90 24.82
C GLN A 385 -25.01 17.09 25.71
N GLU A 386 -25.50 16.54 26.82
CA GLU A 386 -24.76 15.58 27.63
C GLU A 386 -24.93 14.18 27.06
N ILE A 387 -23.83 13.46 26.94
CA ILE A 387 -23.79 12.04 26.60
C ILE A 387 -23.07 11.26 27.70
N GLU A 388 -23.37 9.99 27.82
CA GLU A 388 -22.64 9.04 28.67
C GLU A 388 -22.01 7.94 27.82
N ILE A 389 -20.71 7.70 28.02
CA ILE A 389 -19.95 6.64 27.39
C ILE A 389 -19.69 5.56 28.43
N LYS A 390 -20.15 4.34 28.14
CA LYS A 390 -19.88 3.13 28.93
C LYS A 390 -18.99 2.21 28.11
N VAL A 391 -17.95 1.68 28.76
CA VAL A 391 -17.00 0.78 28.12
C VAL A 391 -17.06 -0.58 28.81
N GLU A 392 -17.24 -1.62 28.02
CA GLU A 392 -17.14 -3.01 28.45
C GLU A 392 -15.87 -3.62 27.88
N ALA A 393 -14.96 -4.03 28.75
CA ALA A 393 -13.70 -4.67 28.39
C ALA A 393 -13.63 -6.09 28.99
N PRO A 394 -12.83 -6.99 28.42
CA PRO A 394 -12.62 -8.34 28.95
C PRO A 394 -12.10 -8.33 30.38
N ALA A 395 -12.31 -9.41 31.10
CA ALA A 395 -11.82 -9.56 32.48
C ALA A 395 -10.28 -9.37 32.56
N GLY A 396 -9.84 -8.60 33.54
CA GLY A 396 -8.42 -8.28 33.74
C GLY A 396 -7.90 -7.08 32.92
N TRP A 397 -8.71 -6.49 32.05
CA TRP A 397 -8.39 -5.25 31.35
C TRP A 397 -8.87 -4.06 32.18
N LYS A 398 -8.12 -2.95 32.14
CA LYS A 398 -8.43 -1.77 32.94
C LYS A 398 -8.75 -0.57 32.05
N ILE A 399 -9.97 -0.03 32.22
CA ILE A 399 -10.38 1.21 31.57
C ILE A 399 -9.67 2.37 32.26
N VAL A 400 -8.84 3.11 31.53
CA VAL A 400 -8.04 4.22 32.04
C VAL A 400 -8.75 5.54 31.86
N SER A 401 -9.34 5.77 30.68
CA SER A 401 -10.00 7.01 30.33
C SER A 401 -11.05 6.83 29.24
N GLY A 402 -11.85 7.86 28.99
CA GLY A 402 -12.84 7.89 27.91
C GLY A 402 -14.20 7.29 28.26
N SER A 403 -14.41 6.80 29.50
CA SER A 403 -15.72 6.41 30.03
C SER A 403 -16.27 7.49 30.93
N GLY A 404 -17.58 7.67 30.96
CA GLY A 404 -18.28 8.66 31.78
C GLY A 404 -19.11 9.66 31.00
N LYS A 405 -19.41 10.81 31.61
CA LYS A 405 -20.24 11.86 31.03
C LYS A 405 -19.41 12.90 30.30
N PHE A 406 -19.86 13.29 29.12
CA PHE A 406 -19.24 14.30 28.27
C PHE A 406 -20.28 15.30 27.79
N LEU A 407 -19.87 16.55 27.65
CA LEU A 407 -20.69 17.61 27.12
C LEU A 407 -20.32 17.89 25.67
N LEU A 408 -21.21 17.60 24.75
CA LEU A 408 -21.01 17.88 23.33
C LEU A 408 -21.34 19.35 23.05
N PRO A 409 -20.45 20.11 22.40
CA PRO A 409 -20.76 21.45 21.94
C PRO A 409 -21.87 21.43 20.88
N ALA A 410 -22.65 22.52 20.79
CA ALA A 410 -23.62 22.68 19.72
C ALA A 410 -22.93 22.72 18.34
N GLU A 411 -23.55 22.10 17.34
CA GLU A 411 -23.13 22.12 15.92
C GLU A 411 -21.64 21.77 15.71
N ALA A 412 -21.12 20.83 16.50
CA ALA A 412 -19.68 20.47 16.45
C ALA A 412 -19.44 18.96 16.52
N ASN A 413 -18.58 18.47 15.64
CA ASN A 413 -18.06 17.11 15.76
C ASN A 413 -17.02 17.05 16.90
N THR A 414 -17.11 16.02 17.73
CA THR A 414 -16.23 15.84 18.88
C THR A 414 -15.44 14.54 18.72
N ASN A 415 -14.12 14.63 18.81
CA ASN A 415 -13.25 13.46 18.84
C ASN A 415 -12.92 13.12 20.28
N LEU A 416 -13.20 11.89 20.70
CA LEU A 416 -12.88 11.33 21.99
C LEU A 416 -12.00 10.09 21.81
N ARG A 417 -11.35 9.68 22.89
CA ARG A 417 -10.53 8.47 22.92
C ARG A 417 -10.83 7.68 24.19
N VAL A 418 -11.14 6.40 24.00
CA VAL A 418 -11.17 5.43 25.11
C VAL A 418 -9.80 4.79 25.20
N GLU A 419 -9.23 4.75 26.38
CA GLU A 419 -7.93 4.13 26.69
C GLU A 419 -8.11 2.97 27.65
N ILE A 420 -7.58 1.80 27.27
CA ILE A 420 -7.74 0.54 28.01
C ILE A 420 -6.38 -0.11 28.15
N GLU A 421 -5.88 -0.32 29.37
CA GLU A 421 -4.69 -1.12 29.64
C GLU A 421 -5.00 -2.61 29.46
N THR A 422 -4.22 -3.30 28.63
CA THR A 422 -4.34 -4.74 28.42
C THR A 422 -3.45 -5.51 29.42
N PRO A 423 -3.81 -6.74 29.79
CA PRO A 423 -3.00 -7.55 30.69
C PRO A 423 -1.69 -7.98 30.00
N THR A 424 -0.65 -8.16 30.80
CA THR A 424 0.59 -8.80 30.37
C THR A 424 0.40 -10.31 30.41
N LEU A 425 0.46 -10.96 29.26
CA LEU A 425 0.33 -12.42 29.12
C LEU A 425 1.70 -13.07 28.94
N SER A 426 1.85 -14.29 29.45
CA SER A 426 3.00 -15.15 29.15
C SER A 426 2.97 -15.66 27.72
N GLN A 427 4.10 -16.16 27.21
CA GLN A 427 4.19 -16.72 25.85
C GLN A 427 3.22 -17.88 25.62
N ASP A 428 2.97 -18.72 26.64
CA ASP A 428 2.05 -19.84 26.53
C ASP A 428 0.57 -19.42 26.55
N GLU A 429 0.25 -18.33 27.23
CA GLU A 429 -1.08 -17.71 27.18
C GLU A 429 -1.31 -17.02 25.83
N LEU A 430 -0.31 -16.33 25.29
CA LEU A 430 -0.39 -15.68 23.98
C LEU A 430 -0.62 -16.68 22.84
N LYS A 431 0.02 -17.86 22.88
CA LYS A 431 -0.25 -18.93 21.90
C LYS A 431 -1.71 -19.42 21.90
N LYS A 432 -2.41 -19.24 23.01
CA LYS A 432 -3.82 -19.62 23.19
C LYS A 432 -4.77 -18.43 23.14
N ALA A 433 -4.24 -17.23 22.92
CA ALA A 433 -5.03 -16.02 22.92
C ALA A 433 -6.05 -16.06 21.77
N THR A 434 -7.27 -15.68 22.10
CA THR A 434 -8.38 -15.54 21.15
C THR A 434 -8.81 -14.10 21.09
N ARG A 435 -9.55 -13.75 20.05
CA ARG A 435 -10.16 -12.43 19.91
C ARG A 435 -11.08 -12.14 21.08
N GLN A 436 -10.92 -10.98 21.68
CA GLN A 436 -11.70 -10.52 22.83
C GLN A 436 -12.49 -9.26 22.44
N PRO A 437 -13.82 -9.22 22.67
CA PRO A 437 -14.63 -8.07 22.32
C PRO A 437 -14.43 -6.92 23.32
N VAL A 438 -14.20 -5.73 22.80
CA VAL A 438 -14.36 -4.46 23.53
C VAL A 438 -15.59 -3.74 22.96
N LYS A 439 -16.47 -3.31 23.87
CA LYS A 439 -17.70 -2.62 23.48
C LYS A 439 -17.72 -1.22 24.08
N VAL A 440 -18.13 -0.27 23.27
CA VAL A 440 -18.36 1.13 23.67
C VAL A 440 -19.82 1.46 23.42
N ARG A 441 -20.57 1.73 24.49
CA ARG A 441 -21.96 2.18 24.39
C ARG A 441 -22.03 3.66 24.66
N VAL A 442 -22.77 4.34 23.83
CA VAL A 442 -22.98 5.79 23.94
C VAL A 442 -24.49 6.06 23.99
N GLN A 443 -24.90 6.79 25.00
CA GLN A 443 -26.31 7.23 25.20
C GLN A 443 -26.35 8.70 25.57
N GLY A 444 -27.45 9.36 25.28
CA GLY A 444 -27.69 10.76 25.63
C GLY A 444 -29.18 11.12 25.59
N ASP A 445 -29.53 12.30 26.05
CA ASP A 445 -30.93 12.76 26.04
C ASP A 445 -31.48 12.79 24.60
N GLY A 446 -32.58 12.06 24.37
CA GLY A 446 -33.19 11.96 23.03
C GLY A 446 -32.43 11.09 22.01
N MET A 447 -31.32 10.43 22.42
CA MET A 447 -30.52 9.56 21.60
C MET A 447 -30.79 8.10 21.99
N ALA A 448 -31.05 7.24 21.00
CA ALA A 448 -31.04 5.80 21.23
C ALA A 448 -29.63 5.35 21.58
N GLU A 449 -29.48 4.38 22.49
CA GLU A 449 -28.16 3.79 22.79
C GLU A 449 -27.52 3.24 21.52
N GLN A 450 -26.28 3.62 21.27
CA GLN A 450 -25.46 3.11 20.17
C GLN A 450 -24.32 2.28 20.74
N GLU A 451 -24.10 1.09 20.18
CA GLU A 451 -23.00 0.19 20.55
C GLU A 451 -22.00 0.09 19.40
N LEU A 452 -20.74 0.35 19.69
CA LEU A 452 -19.59 0.05 18.84
C LEU A 452 -18.85 -1.14 19.43
N ARG A 453 -18.41 -2.04 18.59
CA ARG A 453 -17.62 -3.22 18.98
C ARG A 453 -16.32 -3.26 18.19
N ILE A 454 -15.23 -3.65 18.86
CA ILE A 454 -13.93 -3.98 18.27
C ILE A 454 -13.50 -5.33 18.83
N ASP A 455 -13.04 -6.23 17.98
CA ASP A 455 -12.44 -7.49 18.40
C ASP A 455 -10.91 -7.32 18.47
N VAL A 456 -10.35 -7.63 19.65
CA VAL A 456 -8.94 -7.39 19.95
C VAL A 456 -8.21 -8.70 20.17
N LEU A 457 -7.08 -8.90 19.49
CA LEU A 457 -6.18 -10.03 19.71
C LEU A 457 -4.90 -9.54 20.39
N LEU A 458 -4.59 -10.10 21.58
CA LEU A 458 -3.32 -9.81 22.23
C LEU A 458 -2.19 -10.62 21.60
N ARG A 459 -1.08 -9.95 21.30
CA ARG A 459 0.09 -10.51 20.63
C ARG A 459 1.38 -10.22 21.41
N PRO A 460 2.48 -10.97 21.17
CA PRO A 460 3.78 -10.66 21.76
C PRO A 460 4.29 -9.27 21.37
N ASN A 461 4.15 -8.91 20.11
CA ASN A 461 4.74 -7.72 19.51
C ASN A 461 3.71 -6.75 18.94
N GLY A 462 2.45 -6.88 19.13
CA GLY A 462 1.42 -5.94 18.66
C GLY A 462 1.31 -5.77 17.12
N ILE A 463 2.42 -5.81 16.43
CA ILE A 463 2.53 -5.80 14.97
C ILE A 463 2.93 -7.20 14.53
N PRO A 464 2.37 -7.76 13.47
CA PRO A 464 2.88 -8.99 12.85
C PRO A 464 4.34 -8.76 12.44
N GLU A 465 5.22 -9.68 12.80
CA GLU A 465 6.59 -9.75 12.29
C GLU A 465 6.60 -10.53 11.00
#